data_1fb0826241cf753f14319e54276f1944
#
_entry.id   1fb0826241cf753f14319e54276f1944
#
_cell.length_a   1.000
_cell.length_b   1.000
_cell.length_c   1.000
_cell.angle_alpha   90.00
_cell.angle_beta   90.00
_cell.angle_gamma   90.00
#
_symmetry.space_group_name_H-M   'P 1'
#
loop_
_entity.id
_entity.type
_entity.pdbx_description
1 polymer ?
#
loop_
_entity_poly.entity_id
_entity_poly.type
_entity_poly.pdbx_seq_one_letter_code
_entity_poly.pdbx_strand_id
1 'polypeptide(L)'
;MSAVHLASLSRRGGENDQFPFTVPAIRALDGLPLERPVTFFVGENGSGKSTLLEGIAAAARLATVGSAEVQQDDTLAAQRRLGKALRLSWARRTTRGFFLRAEDFFGFAKWLARMRAELIVEMREAAELYKAGGRSQTALGLKQGPLQASIAELEKRYGAELDANSHGESFLKLFQSRFVPGGLYLLDEPEAPLSPQSQLSLLAMIGDMISQDAQFIIATHSPLLLAFPDAQIYSFDRIPVQAVAYEELDHVRITRDFLNAPNRYLTQILKKDPPLH
;
A
#
# COMPACT_ATOMS: atom_id res chain seq x y z
N MET A 1 24.22 7.24 7.30
CA MET A 1 23.84 5.83 7.09
C MET A 1 22.33 5.78 7.27
N SER A 2 21.58 5.44 6.24
CA SER A 2 20.13 5.32 6.32
C SER A 2 19.78 4.14 7.22
N ALA A 3 18.89 4.33 8.20
CA ALA A 3 18.64 3.33 9.22
C ALA A 3 17.66 2.26 8.73
N VAL A 4 18.10 1.02 8.75
CA VAL A 4 17.23 -0.14 8.62
C VAL A 4 16.62 -0.43 9.99
N HIS A 5 15.30 -0.59 10.06
CA HIS A 5 14.58 -0.98 11.26
C HIS A 5 14.47 -2.50 11.38
N LEU A 6 13.84 -3.13 10.40
CA LEU A 6 13.72 -4.58 10.26
C LEU A 6 14.89 -5.08 9.42
N ALA A 7 15.84 -5.77 10.06
CA ALA A 7 17.09 -6.21 9.41
C ALA A 7 16.93 -7.53 8.65
N SER A 8 16.08 -8.43 9.12
CA SER A 8 15.80 -9.68 8.43
C SER A 8 14.52 -10.32 8.96
N LEU A 9 14.03 -11.27 8.18
CA LEU A 9 12.92 -12.12 8.59
C LEU A 9 13.21 -13.58 8.22
N SER A 10 12.69 -14.51 9.02
CA SER A 10 12.76 -15.94 8.76
C SER A 10 11.47 -16.61 9.21
N ARG A 11 11.21 -17.81 8.73
CA ARG A 11 10.11 -18.63 9.20
C ARG A 11 10.60 -19.56 10.30
N ARG A 12 9.87 -19.67 11.40
CA ARG A 12 10.07 -20.72 12.41
C ARG A 12 9.61 -22.04 11.79
N GLY A 13 10.45 -23.06 11.88
CA GLY A 13 10.20 -24.37 11.28
C GLY A 13 8.91 -25.02 11.77
N GLY A 14 8.37 -25.89 10.95
CA GLY A 14 7.16 -26.70 11.13
C GLY A 14 6.55 -26.97 9.78
N GLU A 15 6.33 -28.25 9.45
CA GLU A 15 5.51 -28.61 8.29
C GLU A 15 4.07 -28.23 8.59
N ASN A 16 3.48 -27.43 7.71
CA ASN A 16 2.07 -27.10 7.76
C ASN A 16 1.55 -27.09 6.32
N ASP A 17 0.61 -28.00 6.03
CA ASP A 17 0.03 -28.19 4.71
C ASP A 17 -1.20 -27.29 4.47
N GLN A 18 -1.40 -26.28 5.31
CA GLN A 18 -2.48 -25.32 5.15
C GLN A 18 -1.94 -23.99 4.63
N PHE A 19 -2.77 -23.29 3.86
CA PHE A 19 -2.50 -21.90 3.48
C PHE A 19 -2.26 -21.04 4.75
N PRO A 20 -1.23 -20.18 4.76
CA PRO A 20 -0.36 -19.75 3.65
C PRO A 20 0.96 -20.55 3.50
N PHE A 21 1.18 -21.60 4.27
CA PHE A 21 2.45 -22.37 4.26
C PHE A 21 2.60 -23.27 3.03
N THR A 22 1.51 -23.46 2.26
CA THR A 22 1.53 -24.14 0.95
C THR A 22 2.09 -23.27 -0.17
N VAL A 23 2.18 -21.95 0.01
CA VAL A 23 2.79 -21.03 -0.96
C VAL A 23 4.29 -21.31 -1.05
N PRO A 24 4.84 -21.63 -2.24
CA PRO A 24 6.23 -22.07 -2.37
C PRO A 24 7.25 -21.10 -1.79
N ALA A 25 7.08 -19.78 -2.02
CA ALA A 25 7.95 -18.75 -1.49
C ALA A 25 7.92 -18.69 0.06
N ILE A 26 6.74 -18.88 0.66
CA ILE A 26 6.60 -18.91 2.12
C ILE A 26 7.15 -20.21 2.70
N ARG A 27 6.93 -21.35 2.02
CA ARG A 27 7.43 -22.65 2.44
C ARG A 27 8.96 -22.70 2.47
N ALA A 28 9.60 -22.11 1.45
CA ALA A 28 11.05 -22.06 1.29
C ALA A 28 11.74 -20.91 2.04
N LEU A 29 11.00 -20.12 2.86
CA LEU A 29 11.54 -18.96 3.55
C LEU A 29 12.41 -19.39 4.73
N ASP A 30 13.73 -19.37 4.56
CA ASP A 30 14.73 -19.74 5.59
C ASP A 30 15.48 -18.53 6.16
N GLY A 31 15.47 -17.42 5.47
CA GLY A 31 16.02 -16.13 5.89
C GLY A 31 16.00 -15.15 4.74
N LEU A 32 15.48 -13.97 5.01
CA LEU A 32 15.43 -12.90 4.03
C LEU A 32 16.04 -11.65 4.66
N PRO A 33 17.30 -11.30 4.32
CA PRO A 33 17.92 -10.07 4.82
C PRO A 33 17.25 -8.85 4.19
N LEU A 34 17.12 -7.78 4.96
CA LEU A 34 16.55 -6.49 4.56
C LEU A 34 17.59 -5.41 4.86
N GLU A 35 18.62 -5.36 4.02
CA GLU A 35 19.83 -4.57 4.27
C GLU A 35 19.71 -3.12 3.78
N ARG A 36 18.67 -2.83 3.01
CA ARG A 36 18.43 -1.51 2.41
C ARG A 36 17.17 -0.87 2.97
N PRO A 37 17.11 0.47 2.99
CA PRO A 37 15.91 1.19 3.45
C PRO A 37 14.70 0.95 2.56
N VAL A 38 14.92 0.60 1.29
CA VAL A 38 13.85 0.20 0.36
C VAL A 38 14.10 -1.22 -0.11
N THR A 39 13.10 -2.08 0.08
CA THR A 39 13.09 -3.44 -0.43
C THR A 39 11.83 -3.65 -1.28
N PHE A 40 12.01 -4.14 -2.48
CA PHE A 40 10.91 -4.52 -3.36
C PHE A 40 10.73 -6.04 -3.42
N PHE A 41 9.46 -6.47 -3.42
CA PHE A 41 9.05 -7.82 -3.73
C PHE A 41 8.42 -7.84 -5.11
N VAL A 42 8.97 -8.64 -6.02
CA VAL A 42 8.49 -8.82 -7.39
C VAL A 42 8.16 -10.27 -7.65
N GLY A 43 7.32 -10.53 -8.65
CA GLY A 43 6.92 -11.87 -9.07
C GLY A 43 5.48 -11.89 -9.57
N GLU A 44 5.06 -12.98 -10.17
CA GLU A 44 3.71 -13.14 -10.73
C GLU A 44 2.62 -13.04 -9.65
N ASN A 45 1.36 -12.87 -10.11
CA ASN A 45 0.22 -12.92 -9.22
C ASN A 45 0.11 -14.31 -8.58
N GLY A 46 -0.13 -14.33 -7.25
CA GLY A 46 -0.16 -15.58 -6.49
C GLY A 46 1.20 -16.11 -6.03
N SER A 47 2.32 -15.48 -6.36
CA SER A 47 3.67 -15.92 -5.94
C SER A 47 3.93 -15.79 -4.42
N GLY A 48 3.08 -15.05 -3.69
CA GLY A 48 3.15 -14.93 -2.23
C GLY A 48 3.66 -13.58 -1.71
N LYS A 49 3.86 -12.56 -2.56
CA LYS A 49 4.30 -11.20 -2.18
C LYS A 49 3.39 -10.58 -1.12
N SER A 50 2.11 -10.43 -1.45
CA SER A 50 1.08 -9.85 -0.56
C SER A 50 0.95 -10.68 0.71
N THR A 51 0.95 -12.00 0.58
CA THR A 51 0.89 -12.93 1.74
C THR A 51 2.05 -12.70 2.71
N LEU A 52 3.27 -12.50 2.20
CA LEU A 52 4.43 -12.22 3.06
C LEU A 52 4.33 -10.84 3.70
N LEU A 53 3.94 -9.80 2.94
CA LEU A 53 3.74 -8.45 3.50
C LEU A 53 2.70 -8.45 4.63
N GLU A 54 1.59 -9.14 4.47
CA GLU A 54 0.56 -9.31 5.50
C GLU A 54 1.10 -10.03 6.74
N GLY A 55 1.86 -11.08 6.51
CA GLY A 55 2.53 -11.80 7.60
C GLY A 55 3.50 -10.92 8.38
N ILE A 56 4.29 -10.09 7.68
CA ILE A 56 5.19 -9.10 8.31
C ILE A 56 4.37 -8.05 9.09
N ALA A 57 3.30 -7.51 8.49
CA ALA A 57 2.43 -6.53 9.13
C ALA A 57 1.84 -7.08 10.44
N ALA A 58 1.32 -8.30 10.40
CA ALA A 58 0.78 -8.99 11.57
C ALA A 58 1.84 -9.25 12.65
N ALA A 59 3.05 -9.71 12.26
CA ALA A 59 4.15 -9.97 13.17
C ALA A 59 4.70 -8.68 13.80
N ALA A 60 4.81 -7.61 13.02
CA ALA A 60 5.26 -6.29 13.45
C ALA A 60 4.18 -5.49 14.19
N ARG A 61 2.92 -5.94 14.17
CA ARG A 61 1.73 -5.26 14.72
C ARG A 61 1.54 -3.85 14.13
N LEU A 62 1.77 -3.72 12.83
CA LEU A 62 1.52 -2.48 12.12
C LEU A 62 0.01 -2.24 11.96
N ALA A 63 -0.39 -0.98 12.05
CA ALA A 63 -1.76 -0.60 11.72
C ALA A 63 -2.01 -0.81 10.22
N THR A 64 -3.17 -1.37 9.86
CA THR A 64 -3.59 -1.46 8.47
C THR A 64 -4.44 -0.24 8.11
N VAL A 65 -4.13 0.42 7.00
CA VAL A 65 -4.92 1.55 6.51
C VAL A 65 -6.10 1.00 5.71
N GLY A 66 -7.29 1.53 6.00
CA GLY A 66 -8.52 1.12 5.29
C GLY A 66 -9.37 0.09 6.03
N SER A 67 -8.85 -0.54 7.07
CA SER A 67 -9.52 -1.63 7.77
C SER A 67 -10.02 -1.23 9.17
N ALA A 68 -11.00 -0.34 9.27
CA ALA A 68 -11.72 -0.15 10.54
C ALA A 68 -12.50 -1.42 10.99
N GLU A 69 -12.79 -2.33 10.06
CA GLU A 69 -13.53 -3.57 10.31
C GLU A 69 -12.68 -4.85 10.28
N VAL A 70 -11.43 -4.80 9.84
CA VAL A 70 -10.57 -5.97 9.58
C VAL A 70 -10.10 -6.70 10.85
N GLN A 71 -10.27 -6.15 12.04
CA GLN A 71 -9.93 -6.88 13.27
C GLN A 71 -10.84 -8.07 13.57
N GLN A 72 -11.97 -8.20 12.90
CA GLN A 72 -12.94 -9.31 13.08
C GLN A 72 -13.07 -10.24 11.87
N ASP A 73 -12.35 -10.00 10.78
CA ASP A 73 -12.47 -10.78 9.57
C ASP A 73 -11.72 -12.12 9.67
N ASP A 74 -12.47 -13.23 9.55
CA ASP A 74 -11.93 -14.59 9.54
C ASP A 74 -10.99 -14.85 8.35
N THR A 75 -11.07 -14.05 7.28
CA THR A 75 -10.15 -14.10 6.14
C THR A 75 -8.70 -13.79 6.54
N LEU A 76 -8.49 -13.03 7.63
CA LEU A 76 -7.17 -12.68 8.18
C LEU A 76 -6.59 -13.75 9.12
N ALA A 77 -7.29 -14.87 9.33
CA ALA A 77 -6.78 -15.95 10.17
C ALA A 77 -5.47 -16.55 9.61
N ALA A 78 -5.35 -16.63 8.28
CA ALA A 78 -4.16 -17.13 7.60
C ALA A 78 -2.95 -16.21 7.82
N GLN A 79 -3.14 -14.90 7.68
CA GLN A 79 -2.12 -13.88 7.89
C GLN A 79 -1.64 -13.84 9.34
N ARG A 80 -2.56 -13.97 10.29
CA ARG A 80 -2.22 -14.08 11.72
C ARG A 80 -1.42 -15.34 12.03
N ARG A 81 -1.75 -16.48 11.35
CA ARG A 81 -0.97 -17.73 11.49
C ARG A 81 0.44 -17.53 10.96
N LEU A 82 0.60 -16.91 9.78
CA LEU A 82 1.92 -16.60 9.23
C LEU A 82 2.68 -15.64 10.15
N GLY A 83 2.05 -14.56 10.62
CA GLY A 83 2.67 -13.61 11.53
C GLY A 83 3.23 -14.24 12.81
N LYS A 84 2.52 -15.25 13.37
CA LYS A 84 3.04 -16.03 14.51
C LYS A 84 4.21 -16.94 14.16
N ALA A 85 4.27 -17.42 12.92
CA ALA A 85 5.35 -18.28 12.43
C ALA A 85 6.57 -17.50 11.94
N LEU A 86 6.45 -16.20 11.70
CA LEU A 86 7.58 -15.36 11.34
C LEU A 86 8.42 -14.98 12.56
N ARG A 87 9.73 -14.94 12.36
CA ARG A 87 10.69 -14.34 13.27
C ARG A 87 11.25 -13.08 12.61
N LEU A 88 10.97 -11.93 13.19
CA LEU A 88 11.47 -10.63 12.76
C LEU A 88 12.72 -10.28 13.57
N SER A 89 13.83 -10.02 12.88
CA SER A 89 15.08 -9.55 13.48
C SER A 89 15.20 -8.03 13.28
N TRP A 90 15.21 -7.29 14.36
CA TRP A 90 15.20 -5.84 14.33
C TRP A 90 16.60 -5.28 14.60
N ALA A 91 17.10 -4.41 13.73
CA ALA A 91 18.25 -3.55 14.02
C ALA A 91 17.84 -2.42 14.97
N ARG A 92 16.68 -1.81 14.71
CA ARG A 92 16.06 -0.81 15.58
C ARG A 92 14.54 -0.96 15.56
N ARG A 93 13.98 -1.40 16.66
CA ARG A 93 12.53 -1.62 16.72
C ARG A 93 11.76 -0.32 16.59
N THR A 94 10.75 -0.31 15.74
CA THR A 94 9.78 0.77 15.61
C THR A 94 8.35 0.24 15.72
N THR A 95 7.46 1.07 16.26
CA THR A 95 6.00 0.85 16.25
C THR A 95 5.30 1.85 15.34
N ARG A 96 6.08 2.75 14.71
CA ARG A 96 5.60 3.73 13.76
C ARG A 96 5.52 3.10 12.38
N GLY A 97 4.56 3.54 11.60
CA GLY A 97 4.34 3.05 10.25
C GLY A 97 3.01 2.34 10.09
N PHE A 98 2.78 1.78 8.91
CA PHE A 98 1.54 1.10 8.58
C PHE A 98 1.73 0.10 7.45
N PHE A 99 0.73 -0.75 7.28
CA PHE A 99 0.52 -1.58 6.11
C PHE A 99 -0.63 -1.02 5.29
N LEU A 100 -0.47 -0.92 3.97
CA LEU A 100 -1.48 -0.47 3.03
C LEU A 100 -1.50 -1.38 1.81
N ARG A 101 -2.69 -1.87 1.44
CA ARG A 101 -2.99 -2.44 0.13
C ARG A 101 -3.69 -1.39 -0.73
N ALA A 102 -3.36 -1.35 -2.03
CA ALA A 102 -4.04 -0.45 -2.94
C ALA A 102 -5.56 -0.69 -3.00
N GLU A 103 -5.99 -1.94 -2.95
CA GLU A 103 -7.42 -2.31 -2.93
C GLU A 103 -8.17 -1.79 -1.70
N ASP A 104 -7.53 -1.79 -0.52
CA ASP A 104 -8.11 -1.27 0.72
C ASP A 104 -8.31 0.25 0.66
N PHE A 105 -7.48 0.95 -0.12
CA PHE A 105 -7.59 2.39 -0.32
C PHE A 105 -8.92 2.80 -0.96
N PHE A 106 -9.40 2.06 -1.94
CA PHE A 106 -10.70 2.35 -2.58
C PHE A 106 -11.86 2.23 -1.57
N GLY A 107 -11.80 1.23 -0.71
CA GLY A 107 -12.74 1.07 0.40
C GLY A 107 -12.67 2.24 1.38
N PHE A 108 -11.45 2.65 1.74
CA PHE A 108 -11.19 3.76 2.64
C PHE A 108 -11.64 5.11 2.04
N ALA A 109 -11.37 5.39 0.78
CA ALA A 109 -11.82 6.60 0.10
C ALA A 109 -13.37 6.70 0.06
N LYS A 110 -14.04 5.59 -0.28
CA LYS A 110 -15.51 5.52 -0.24
C LYS A 110 -16.06 5.73 1.17
N TRP A 111 -15.42 5.16 2.18
CA TRP A 111 -15.81 5.35 3.57
C TRP A 111 -15.64 6.82 4.01
N LEU A 112 -14.53 7.47 3.66
CA LEU A 112 -14.32 8.89 3.93
C LEU A 112 -15.37 9.78 3.26
N ALA A 113 -15.68 9.51 1.97
CA ALA A 113 -16.70 10.24 1.23
C ALA A 113 -18.08 10.10 1.88
N ARG A 114 -18.44 8.88 2.33
CA ARG A 114 -19.68 8.60 3.05
C ARG A 114 -19.72 9.34 4.39
N MET A 115 -18.67 9.24 5.20
CA MET A 115 -18.58 9.93 6.49
C MET A 115 -18.74 11.45 6.32
N ARG A 116 -18.07 12.03 5.31
CA ARG A 116 -18.22 13.46 5.00
C ARG A 116 -19.65 13.81 4.62
N ALA A 117 -20.30 13.00 3.77
CA ALA A 117 -21.68 13.19 3.38
C ALA A 117 -22.64 13.13 4.57
N GLU A 118 -22.46 12.19 5.49
CA GLU A 118 -23.24 12.05 6.72
C GLU A 118 -23.11 13.27 7.61
N LEU A 119 -21.88 13.80 7.82
CA LEU A 119 -21.66 15.05 8.57
C LEU A 119 -22.34 16.26 7.94
N ILE A 120 -22.35 16.36 6.60
CA ILE A 120 -23.05 17.43 5.87
C ILE A 120 -24.57 17.32 6.04
N VAL A 121 -25.12 16.10 5.98
CA VAL A 121 -26.55 15.84 6.21
C VAL A 121 -26.92 16.24 7.63
N GLU A 122 -26.18 15.77 8.64
CA GLU A 122 -26.42 16.12 10.05
C GLU A 122 -26.36 17.63 10.30
N MET A 123 -25.43 18.33 9.64
CA MET A 123 -25.34 19.80 9.72
C MET A 123 -26.57 20.48 9.12
N ARG A 124 -27.11 19.98 7.99
CA ARG A 124 -28.33 20.51 7.36
C ARG A 124 -29.56 20.24 8.21
N GLU A 125 -29.74 19.02 8.70
CA GLU A 125 -30.84 18.65 9.57
C GLU A 125 -30.85 19.49 10.87
N ALA A 126 -29.68 19.70 11.47
CA ALA A 126 -29.55 20.60 12.61
C ALA A 126 -30.02 22.02 12.25
N ALA A 127 -29.66 22.55 11.07
CA ALA A 127 -30.12 23.88 10.63
C ALA A 127 -31.64 23.96 10.47
N GLU A 128 -32.27 22.95 9.86
CA GLU A 128 -33.72 22.90 9.66
C GLU A 128 -34.50 22.82 10.98
N LEU A 129 -34.05 21.95 11.90
CA LEU A 129 -34.65 21.81 13.23
C LEU A 129 -34.59 23.11 14.05
N TYR A 130 -33.48 23.85 13.95
CA TYR A 130 -33.32 25.14 14.67
C TYR A 130 -34.15 26.24 14.05
N LYS A 131 -34.30 26.27 12.71
CA LYS A 131 -35.20 27.20 12.04
C LYS A 131 -36.66 26.95 12.43
N ALA A 132 -37.10 25.70 12.38
CA ALA A 132 -38.47 25.32 12.72
C ALA A 132 -38.80 25.55 14.22
N GLY A 133 -37.81 25.41 15.10
CA GLY A 133 -37.98 25.57 16.55
C GLY A 133 -37.82 27.00 17.10
N GLY A 134 -37.60 28.00 16.23
CA GLY A 134 -37.41 29.42 16.64
C GLY A 134 -36.21 29.65 17.58
N ARG A 135 -35.20 28.75 17.54
CA ARG A 135 -34.02 28.82 18.42
C ARG A 135 -33.00 29.83 17.91
N SER A 136 -32.17 30.38 18.82
CA SER A 136 -31.23 31.43 18.46
C SER A 136 -30.10 30.94 17.54
N GLN A 137 -29.58 31.83 16.68
CA GLN A 137 -28.42 31.53 15.81
C GLN A 137 -27.17 31.10 16.62
N THR A 138 -27.00 31.62 17.81
CA THR A 138 -25.90 31.23 18.72
C THR A 138 -25.96 29.76 19.11
N ALA A 139 -27.18 29.23 19.38
CA ALA A 139 -27.37 27.82 19.72
C ALA A 139 -27.14 26.90 18.49
N LEU A 140 -27.50 27.36 17.30
CA LEU A 140 -27.17 26.66 16.04
C LEU A 140 -25.66 26.60 15.82
N GLY A 141 -24.94 27.71 16.00
CA GLY A 141 -23.49 27.78 15.87
C GLY A 141 -22.75 26.84 16.82
N LEU A 142 -23.21 26.74 18.08
CA LEU A 142 -22.65 25.79 19.05
C LEU A 142 -22.81 24.31 18.64
N LYS A 143 -23.91 23.97 17.97
CA LYS A 143 -24.13 22.59 17.47
C LYS A 143 -23.38 22.32 16.17
N GLN A 144 -23.32 23.28 15.25
CA GLN A 144 -22.66 23.12 13.94
C GLN A 144 -21.14 23.27 14.01
N GLY A 145 -20.60 24.01 14.97
CA GLY A 145 -19.15 24.25 15.12
C GLY A 145 -18.31 22.97 15.12
N PRO A 146 -18.62 21.98 15.96
CA PRO A 146 -17.88 20.71 15.97
C PRO A 146 -17.98 19.94 14.66
N LEU A 147 -19.16 19.93 14.01
CA LEU A 147 -19.36 19.25 12.71
C LEU A 147 -18.54 19.94 11.59
N GLN A 148 -18.56 21.28 11.56
CA GLN A 148 -17.74 22.05 10.63
C GLN A 148 -16.25 21.81 10.84
N ALA A 149 -15.79 21.77 12.09
CA ALA A 149 -14.40 21.47 12.43
C ALA A 149 -14.00 20.07 11.96
N SER A 150 -14.87 19.07 12.15
CA SER A 150 -14.64 17.70 11.68
C SER A 150 -14.56 17.62 10.15
N ILE A 151 -15.46 18.30 9.44
CA ILE A 151 -15.42 18.36 7.95
C ILE A 151 -14.14 19.06 7.50
N ALA A 152 -13.79 20.21 8.08
CA ALA A 152 -12.59 20.95 7.74
C ALA A 152 -11.31 20.15 8.00
N GLU A 153 -11.26 19.36 9.06
CA GLU A 153 -10.13 18.46 9.37
C GLU A 153 -10.02 17.32 8.35
N LEU A 154 -11.14 16.71 7.97
CA LEU A 154 -11.17 15.71 6.90
C LEU A 154 -10.69 16.31 5.57
N GLU A 155 -11.20 17.47 5.19
CA GLU A 155 -10.81 18.15 3.96
C GLU A 155 -9.35 18.60 3.96
N LYS A 156 -8.82 19.03 5.10
CA LYS A 156 -7.41 19.37 5.26
C LYS A 156 -6.50 18.15 5.10
N ARG A 157 -6.91 17.00 5.66
CA ARG A 157 -6.11 15.77 5.64
C ARG A 157 -6.18 15.02 4.32
N TYR A 158 -7.34 14.98 3.67
CA TYR A 158 -7.60 14.10 2.53
C TYR A 158 -8.05 14.85 1.27
N GLY A 159 -8.28 16.17 1.34
CA GLY A 159 -8.80 17.00 0.25
C GLY A 159 -10.31 17.17 0.30
N ALA A 160 -10.79 18.32 -0.22
CA ALA A 160 -12.22 18.67 -0.21
C ALA A 160 -13.07 17.84 -1.20
N GLU A 161 -12.46 17.32 -2.24
CA GLU A 161 -13.11 16.59 -3.33
C GLU A 161 -12.59 15.15 -3.40
N LEU A 162 -13.01 14.33 -2.44
CA LEU A 162 -12.68 12.90 -2.43
C LEU A 162 -13.26 12.16 -3.65
N ASP A 163 -14.36 12.67 -4.24
CA ASP A 163 -15.04 12.08 -5.40
C ASP A 163 -14.60 12.68 -6.74
N ALA A 164 -14.06 13.92 -6.76
CA ALA A 164 -13.75 14.67 -7.99
C ALA A 164 -12.25 14.72 -8.30
N ASN A 165 -11.37 14.59 -7.30
CA ASN A 165 -9.94 14.46 -7.53
C ASN A 165 -9.63 13.08 -8.08
N SER A 166 -8.65 12.99 -8.99
CA SER A 166 -8.18 11.69 -9.45
C SER A 166 -7.81 10.85 -8.23
N HIS A 167 -8.22 9.59 -8.21
CA HIS A 167 -7.93 8.63 -7.12
C HIS A 167 -6.44 8.66 -6.71
N GLY A 168 -5.55 8.96 -7.66
CA GLY A 168 -4.12 9.09 -7.42
C GLY A 168 -3.73 10.26 -6.52
N GLU A 169 -4.37 11.44 -6.64
CA GLU A 169 -4.06 12.59 -5.78
C GLU A 169 -4.49 12.36 -4.33
N SER A 170 -5.68 11.78 -4.15
CA SER A 170 -6.18 11.42 -2.82
C SER A 170 -5.29 10.37 -2.15
N PHE A 171 -4.75 9.43 -2.93
CA PHE A 171 -3.81 8.42 -2.46
C PHE A 171 -2.48 9.04 -1.99
N LEU A 172 -1.92 9.97 -2.76
CA LEU A 172 -0.71 10.70 -2.36
C LEU A 172 -0.93 11.56 -1.11
N LYS A 173 -2.10 12.22 -0.99
CA LYS A 173 -2.48 12.99 0.21
C LYS A 173 -2.57 12.08 1.46
N LEU A 174 -3.10 10.86 1.30
CA LEU A 174 -3.11 9.86 2.39
C LEU A 174 -1.68 9.59 2.88
N PHE A 175 -0.73 9.34 1.98
CA PHE A 175 0.67 9.13 2.36
C PHE A 175 1.25 10.34 3.06
N GLN A 176 1.09 11.55 2.50
CA GLN A 176 1.56 12.80 3.11
C GLN A 176 1.06 12.99 4.54
N SER A 177 -0.21 12.62 4.79
CA SER A 177 -0.83 12.78 6.11
C SER A 177 -0.41 11.71 7.13
N ARG A 178 0.09 10.55 6.66
CA ARG A 178 0.36 9.37 7.50
C ARG A 178 1.84 9.01 7.62
N PHE A 179 2.68 9.50 6.75
CA PHE A 179 4.11 9.28 6.85
C PHE A 179 4.68 10.05 8.05
N VAL A 180 5.45 9.36 8.87
CA VAL A 180 6.13 9.90 10.04
C VAL A 180 7.59 9.44 10.06
N PRO A 181 8.54 10.26 10.53
CA PRO A 181 9.94 9.88 10.63
C PRO A 181 10.16 8.58 11.42
N GLY A 182 11.12 7.77 10.99
CA GLY A 182 11.50 6.54 11.67
C GLY A 182 10.44 5.42 11.61
N GLY A 183 9.57 5.43 10.61
CA GLY A 183 8.52 4.44 10.41
C GLY A 183 8.94 3.26 9.54
N LEU A 184 8.26 2.11 9.73
CA LEU A 184 8.29 0.97 8.82
C LEU A 184 7.00 0.94 8.01
N TYR A 185 7.11 0.99 6.69
CA TYR A 185 6.00 1.05 5.75
C TYR A 185 5.97 -0.18 4.86
N LEU A 186 4.83 -0.86 4.86
CA LEU A 186 4.57 -2.00 3.99
C LEU A 186 3.50 -1.57 2.98
N LEU A 187 3.84 -1.61 1.69
CA LEU A 187 2.94 -1.17 0.62
C LEU A 187 2.72 -2.32 -0.37
N ASP A 188 1.47 -2.64 -0.65
CA ASP A 188 1.10 -3.70 -1.57
C ASP A 188 0.41 -3.09 -2.79
N GLU A 189 1.08 -3.18 -3.94
CA GLU A 189 0.70 -2.63 -5.24
C GLU A 189 0.32 -1.13 -5.21
N PRO A 190 1.13 -0.26 -4.57
CA PRO A 190 0.77 1.14 -4.39
C PRO A 190 0.60 1.90 -5.71
N GLU A 191 1.06 1.35 -6.82
CA GLU A 191 0.90 1.92 -8.17
C GLU A 191 -0.51 1.81 -8.72
N ALA A 192 -1.34 0.87 -8.26
CA ALA A 192 -2.63 0.58 -8.87
C ALA A 192 -3.56 1.81 -9.02
N PRO A 193 -3.68 2.73 -8.05
CA PRO A 193 -4.45 3.95 -8.20
C PRO A 193 -3.68 5.12 -8.83
N LEU A 194 -2.38 4.95 -9.16
CA LEU A 194 -1.48 6.04 -9.52
C LEU A 194 -1.20 6.13 -11.02
N SER A 195 -1.33 7.33 -11.57
CA SER A 195 -0.77 7.65 -12.87
C SER A 195 0.76 7.55 -12.85
N PRO A 196 1.44 7.41 -14.00
CA PRO A 196 2.91 7.41 -14.04
C PRO A 196 3.53 8.62 -13.34
N GLN A 197 2.97 9.82 -13.51
CA GLN A 197 3.44 11.02 -12.84
C GLN A 197 3.25 10.94 -11.32
N SER A 198 2.13 10.39 -10.85
CA SER A 198 1.88 10.19 -9.42
C SER A 198 2.81 9.15 -8.81
N GLN A 199 3.23 8.13 -9.58
CA GLN A 199 4.25 7.17 -9.15
C GLN A 199 5.61 7.84 -8.94
N LEU A 200 6.01 8.78 -9.81
CA LEU A 200 7.23 9.58 -9.60
C LEU A 200 7.12 10.46 -8.34
N SER A 201 5.94 11.02 -8.06
CA SER A 201 5.71 11.75 -6.82
C SER A 201 5.83 10.85 -5.58
N LEU A 202 5.34 9.60 -5.66
CA LEU A 202 5.52 8.62 -4.59
C LEU A 202 6.99 8.28 -4.37
N LEU A 203 7.79 8.12 -5.43
CA LEU A 203 9.25 7.90 -5.32
C LEU A 203 9.94 9.06 -4.59
N ALA A 204 9.58 10.30 -4.91
CA ALA A 204 10.13 11.48 -4.23
C ALA A 204 9.77 11.46 -2.73
N MET A 205 8.50 11.15 -2.38
CA MET A 205 8.06 11.04 -0.98
C MET A 205 8.79 9.92 -0.23
N ILE A 206 9.03 8.77 -0.86
CA ILE A 206 9.83 7.67 -0.29
C ILE A 206 11.26 8.17 0.00
N GLY A 207 11.89 8.87 -0.95
CA GLY A 207 13.22 9.45 -0.79
C GLY A 207 13.30 10.41 0.39
N ASP A 208 12.33 11.32 0.52
CA ASP A 208 12.23 12.26 1.64
C ASP A 208 12.10 11.52 2.98
N MET A 209 11.29 10.47 3.02
CA MET A 209 11.09 9.70 4.25
C MET A 209 12.31 8.85 4.64
N ILE A 210 13.06 8.33 3.66
CA ILE A 210 14.33 7.63 3.93
C ILE A 210 15.34 8.59 4.57
N SER A 211 15.39 9.84 4.13
CA SER A 211 16.24 10.87 4.76
C SER A 211 15.85 11.14 6.22
N GLN A 212 14.62 10.75 6.61
CA GLN A 212 14.05 10.85 7.96
C GLN A 212 13.98 9.47 8.66
N ASP A 213 14.90 8.56 8.33
CA ASP A 213 15.05 7.25 8.95
C ASP A 213 13.85 6.29 8.74
N ALA A 214 13.10 6.40 7.67
CA ALA A 214 12.05 5.44 7.35
C ALA A 214 12.59 4.23 6.57
N GLN A 215 11.87 3.09 6.68
CA GLN A 215 12.11 1.89 5.90
C GLN A 215 10.84 1.47 5.16
N PHE A 216 11.01 1.04 3.91
CA PHE A 216 9.92 0.59 3.05
C PHE A 216 10.14 -0.84 2.57
N ILE A 217 9.06 -1.64 2.60
CA ILE A 217 8.99 -2.95 1.95
C ILE A 217 7.76 -2.91 1.06
N ILE A 218 7.95 -3.05 -0.26
CA ILE A 218 6.93 -2.75 -1.25
C ILE A 218 6.79 -3.93 -2.20
N ALA A 219 5.60 -4.52 -2.32
CA ALA A 219 5.28 -5.41 -3.42
C ALA A 219 4.75 -4.59 -4.59
N THR A 220 5.32 -4.75 -5.77
CA THR A 220 4.97 -3.95 -6.94
C THR A 220 5.29 -4.66 -8.25
N HIS A 221 4.53 -4.31 -9.30
CA HIS A 221 4.80 -4.64 -10.68
C HIS A 221 5.25 -3.42 -11.50
N SER A 222 5.35 -2.23 -10.88
CA SER A 222 5.68 -1.00 -11.59
C SER A 222 7.17 -0.89 -11.92
N PRO A 223 7.57 -0.88 -13.21
CA PRO A 223 8.95 -0.60 -13.59
C PRO A 223 9.45 0.76 -13.11
N LEU A 224 8.54 1.74 -12.92
CA LEU A 224 8.89 3.07 -12.43
C LEU A 224 9.29 3.02 -10.95
N LEU A 225 8.51 2.34 -10.10
CA LEU A 225 8.83 2.22 -8.68
C LEU A 225 10.09 1.40 -8.45
N LEU A 226 10.27 0.30 -9.20
CA LEU A 226 11.44 -0.57 -9.11
C LEU A 226 12.76 0.11 -9.50
N ALA A 227 12.70 1.24 -10.22
CA ALA A 227 13.87 2.03 -10.59
C ALA A 227 14.43 2.88 -9.41
N PHE A 228 13.87 2.75 -8.19
CA PHE A 228 14.36 3.49 -7.03
C PHE A 228 15.84 3.15 -6.76
N PRO A 229 16.71 4.18 -6.60
CA PRO A 229 18.15 3.97 -6.43
C PRO A 229 18.49 3.15 -5.18
N ASP A 230 19.47 2.26 -5.28
CA ASP A 230 19.99 1.44 -4.18
C ASP A 230 18.96 0.55 -3.47
N ALA A 231 17.79 0.33 -4.07
CA ALA A 231 16.79 -0.58 -3.53
C ALA A 231 17.25 -2.03 -3.64
N GLN A 232 16.83 -2.85 -2.68
CA GLN A 232 16.97 -4.29 -2.74
C GLN A 232 15.72 -4.90 -3.40
N ILE A 233 15.89 -5.77 -4.39
CA ILE A 233 14.77 -6.39 -5.10
C ILE A 233 14.82 -7.89 -4.90
N TYR A 234 13.72 -8.49 -4.44
CA TYR A 234 13.56 -9.93 -4.27
C TYR A 234 12.54 -10.49 -5.24
N SER A 235 12.92 -11.52 -6.01
CA SER A 235 12.02 -12.24 -6.91
C SER A 235 11.38 -13.42 -6.19
N PHE A 236 10.06 -13.46 -6.22
CA PHE A 236 9.21 -14.53 -5.72
C PHE A 236 8.91 -15.60 -6.78
N ASP A 237 9.32 -15.37 -8.01
CA ASP A 237 9.25 -16.38 -9.09
C ASP A 237 10.40 -17.37 -9.01
N ARG A 238 11.44 -17.02 -8.26
CA ARG A 238 12.58 -17.90 -7.97
C ARG A 238 12.43 -18.51 -6.57
N ILE A 239 12.49 -19.81 -6.48
CA ILE A 239 12.39 -20.53 -5.19
C ILE A 239 13.70 -21.23 -4.90
N PRO A 240 14.34 -20.95 -3.74
CA PRO A 240 13.96 -19.95 -2.73
C PRO A 240 13.98 -18.52 -3.26
N VAL A 241 13.29 -17.61 -2.57
CA VAL A 241 13.26 -16.17 -2.90
C VAL A 241 14.68 -15.62 -2.98
N GLN A 242 15.02 -14.95 -4.08
CA GLN A 242 16.39 -14.51 -4.37
C GLN A 242 16.42 -13.01 -4.72
N ALA A 243 17.53 -12.37 -4.35
CA ALA A 243 17.84 -11.03 -4.80
C ALA A 243 18.12 -11.03 -6.31
N VAL A 244 17.60 -10.01 -7.01
CA VAL A 244 17.76 -9.83 -8.47
C VAL A 244 18.07 -8.37 -8.78
N ALA A 245 18.78 -8.14 -9.88
CA ALA A 245 19.01 -6.79 -10.38
C ALA A 245 17.78 -6.27 -11.14
N TYR A 246 17.60 -4.95 -11.13
CA TYR A 246 16.50 -4.28 -11.84
C TYR A 246 16.46 -4.64 -13.33
N GLU A 247 17.63 -4.69 -13.96
CA GLU A 247 17.78 -4.98 -15.39
C GLU A 247 17.47 -6.44 -15.75
N GLU A 248 17.48 -7.36 -14.78
CA GLU A 248 17.16 -8.78 -14.99
C GLU A 248 15.65 -9.06 -15.01
N LEU A 249 14.83 -8.09 -14.58
CA LEU A 249 13.39 -8.25 -14.48
C LEU A 249 12.73 -8.25 -15.85
N ASP A 250 12.08 -9.35 -16.21
CA ASP A 250 11.47 -9.52 -17.53
C ASP A 250 10.42 -8.44 -17.83
N HIS A 251 9.57 -8.11 -16.88
CA HIS A 251 8.55 -7.06 -17.07
C HIS A 251 9.16 -5.67 -17.28
N VAL A 252 10.32 -5.37 -16.67
CA VAL A 252 11.07 -4.14 -16.91
C VAL A 252 11.64 -4.13 -18.33
N ARG A 253 12.27 -5.25 -18.74
CA ARG A 253 12.85 -5.40 -20.08
C ARG A 253 11.77 -5.31 -21.15
N ILE A 254 10.69 -6.07 -21.02
CA ILE A 254 9.57 -6.08 -21.98
C ILE A 254 8.96 -4.68 -22.10
N THR A 255 8.70 -4.00 -20.98
CA THR A 255 8.14 -2.65 -21.00
C THR A 255 9.09 -1.67 -21.71
N ARG A 256 10.37 -1.68 -21.37
CA ARG A 256 11.38 -0.83 -22.00
C ARG A 256 11.47 -1.08 -23.52
N ASP A 257 11.56 -2.34 -23.90
CA ASP A 257 11.70 -2.73 -25.32
C ASP A 257 10.44 -2.38 -26.11
N PHE A 258 9.27 -2.60 -25.54
CA PHE A 258 8.00 -2.24 -26.16
C PHE A 258 7.89 -0.73 -26.38
N LEU A 259 8.20 0.09 -25.35
CA LEU A 259 8.13 1.54 -25.46
C LEU A 259 9.13 2.12 -26.46
N ASN A 260 10.31 1.51 -26.59
CA ASN A 260 11.32 1.91 -27.57
C ASN A 260 11.00 1.50 -29.00
N ALA A 261 10.27 0.40 -29.20
CA ALA A 261 9.97 -0.14 -30.52
C ALA A 261 8.57 -0.80 -30.60
N PRO A 262 7.47 -0.05 -30.35
CA PRO A 262 6.13 -0.62 -30.25
C PRO A 262 5.68 -1.35 -31.53
N ASN A 263 6.03 -0.82 -32.69
CA ASN A 263 5.65 -1.43 -33.96
C ASN A 263 6.24 -2.83 -34.16
N ARG A 264 7.42 -3.11 -33.60
CA ARG A 264 8.04 -4.45 -33.68
C ARG A 264 7.16 -5.51 -33.01
N TYR A 265 6.64 -5.18 -31.83
CA TYR A 265 5.76 -6.08 -31.06
C TYR A 265 4.36 -6.15 -31.68
N LEU A 266 3.78 -4.99 -32.03
CA LEU A 266 2.42 -4.93 -32.57
C LEU A 266 2.30 -5.66 -33.89
N THR A 267 3.32 -5.59 -34.76
CA THR A 267 3.34 -6.33 -36.02
C THR A 267 3.29 -7.85 -35.82
N GLN A 268 3.91 -8.36 -34.77
CA GLN A 268 3.89 -9.78 -34.44
C GLN A 268 2.57 -10.21 -33.79
N ILE A 269 2.08 -9.44 -32.82
CA ILE A 269 0.88 -9.75 -32.03
C ILE A 269 -0.40 -9.61 -32.88
N LEU A 270 -0.43 -8.61 -33.75
CA LEU A 270 -1.60 -8.27 -34.57
C LEU A 270 -1.56 -8.94 -35.97
N LYS A 271 -0.58 -9.79 -36.27
CA LYS A 271 -0.64 -10.63 -37.48
C LYS A 271 -1.87 -11.52 -37.38
N LYS A 272 -2.89 -11.17 -38.17
CA LYS A 272 -4.01 -12.08 -38.42
C LYS A 272 -3.42 -13.33 -39.09
N ASP A 273 -3.70 -14.51 -38.54
CA ASP A 273 -3.48 -15.75 -39.29
C ASP A 273 -4.15 -15.61 -40.66
N PRO A 274 -3.48 -16.01 -41.76
CA PRO A 274 -4.13 -16.05 -43.08
C PRO A 274 -5.36 -16.95 -42.95
N PRO A 275 -6.49 -16.60 -43.60
CA PRO A 275 -7.68 -17.44 -43.56
C PRO A 275 -7.30 -18.85 -43.99
N LEU A 276 -7.63 -19.84 -43.18
CA LEU A 276 -7.52 -21.24 -43.51
C LEU A 276 -8.38 -21.48 -44.76
N HIS A 277 -7.75 -21.76 -45.88
CA HIS A 277 -8.39 -22.18 -47.15
C HIS A 277 -8.82 -23.63 -47.06
#